data_15454b4f964ab1ecf2f7c1274dbac529
#
_entry.id   15454b4f964ab1ecf2f7c1274dbac529
#
_cell.length_a   1.000
_cell.length_b   1.000
_cell.length_c   1.000
_cell.angle_alpha   90.00
_cell.angle_beta   90.00
_cell.angle_gamma   90.00
#
_symmetry.space_group_name_H-M   'P 1'
#
loop_
_entity.id
_entity.type
_entity.pdbx_description
1 polymer ?
#
loop_
_entity_poly.entity_id
_entity_poly.type
_entity_poly.pdbx_seq_one_letter_code
_entity_poly.pdbx_strand_id
1 'polypeptide(L)'
;MLFRSLTAELPYVGECARCLDAVRGVFSLDFERTVVTEGMVSEERLEESVDEYIVLNDGKLELEDAVREELLIDFPRKLLCSEDCPGLCPKCGKPKKHGDCGCVTKEIDPRLAVLKKLLDK
;
A
#
# COMPACT_ATOMS: atom_id res chain seq x y z
N MET A 1 22.51 5.54 -22.49
CA MET A 1 22.00 5.11 -21.17
C MET A 1 21.90 6.33 -20.27
N LEU A 2 20.72 6.71 -19.90
CA LEU A 2 20.46 7.89 -19.06
C LEU A 2 19.83 7.44 -17.74
N PHE A 3 20.46 7.86 -16.64
CA PHE A 3 19.90 7.69 -15.31
C PHE A 3 18.95 8.85 -14.98
N ARG A 4 17.74 8.55 -14.57
CA ARG A 4 16.73 9.56 -14.22
C ARG A 4 16.08 9.25 -12.87
N SER A 5 16.02 10.26 -12.03
CA SER A 5 15.22 10.24 -10.81
C SER A 5 13.91 11.00 -11.06
N LEU A 6 12.83 10.43 -10.56
CA LEU A 6 11.50 11.00 -10.67
C LEU A 6 10.89 11.10 -9.27
N THR A 7 10.33 12.26 -8.98
CA THR A 7 9.59 12.51 -7.76
C THR A 7 8.16 12.92 -8.12
N ALA A 8 7.19 12.26 -7.54
CA ALA A 8 5.79 12.57 -7.75
C ALA A 8 5.05 12.69 -6.42
N GLU A 9 4.15 13.65 -6.33
CA GLU A 9 3.24 13.81 -5.20
C GLU A 9 1.82 13.62 -5.70
N LEU A 10 1.12 12.67 -5.09
CA LEU A 10 -0.21 12.26 -5.50
C LEU A 10 -1.19 12.43 -4.34
N PRO A 11 -2.14 13.36 -4.43
CA PRO A 11 -3.21 13.42 -3.45
C PRO A 11 -4.13 12.21 -3.61
N TYR A 12 -4.53 11.63 -2.49
CA TYR A 12 -5.43 10.48 -2.51
C TYR A 12 -6.57 10.64 -1.49
N VAL A 13 -7.67 9.98 -1.79
CA VAL A 13 -8.80 9.82 -0.89
C VAL A 13 -9.19 8.36 -0.90
N GLY A 14 -9.29 7.77 0.27
CA GLY A 14 -9.68 6.38 0.43
C GLY A 14 -10.46 6.16 1.71
N GLU A 15 -10.72 4.92 2.03
CA GLU A 15 -11.41 4.53 3.26
C GLU A 15 -10.45 3.82 4.19
N CYS A 16 -10.55 4.12 5.49
CA CYS A 16 -9.82 3.39 6.51
C CYS A 16 -10.19 1.90 6.47
N ALA A 17 -9.19 1.02 6.43
CA ALA A 17 -9.41 -0.42 6.38
C ALA A 17 -10.06 -0.99 7.65
N ARG A 18 -10.10 -0.21 8.72
CA ARG A 18 -10.67 -0.64 10.01
C ARG A 18 -12.01 0.00 10.32
N CYS A 19 -12.14 1.32 10.19
CA CYS A 19 -13.35 2.06 10.57
C CYS A 19 -14.17 2.59 9.39
N LEU A 20 -13.67 2.46 8.17
CA LEU A 20 -14.30 2.91 6.92
C LEU A 20 -14.46 4.43 6.78
N ASP A 21 -13.85 5.22 7.66
CA ASP A 21 -13.85 6.66 7.53
C ASP A 21 -12.95 7.12 6.38
N ALA A 22 -13.27 8.25 5.80
CA ALA A 22 -12.47 8.82 4.72
C ALA A 22 -11.06 9.18 5.22
N VAL A 23 -10.06 8.71 4.49
CA VAL A 23 -8.65 9.01 4.71
C VAL A 23 -8.15 9.83 3.54
N ARG A 24 -7.62 11.01 3.82
CA ARG A 24 -7.05 11.90 2.82
C ARG A 24 -5.58 12.13 3.13
N GLY A 25 -4.78 12.17 2.09
CA GLY A 25 -3.36 12.46 2.24
C GLY A 25 -2.71 12.70 0.90
N VAL A 26 -1.40 12.90 0.96
CA VAL A 26 -0.54 13.03 -0.20
C VAL A 26 0.49 11.91 -0.16
N PHE A 27 0.54 11.10 -1.19
CA PHE A 27 1.54 10.06 -1.34
C PHE A 27 2.71 10.60 -2.14
N SER A 28 3.89 10.56 -1.54
CA SER A 28 5.14 10.96 -2.21
C SER A 28 5.81 9.73 -2.79
N LEU A 29 6.07 9.78 -4.08
CA LEU A 29 6.75 8.74 -4.83
C LEU A 29 8.09 9.28 -5.28
N ASP A 30 9.16 8.57 -4.92
CA ASP A 30 10.52 8.89 -5.33
C ASP A 30 11.20 7.62 -5.83
N PHE A 31 11.58 7.61 -7.09
CA PHE A 31 12.21 6.46 -7.70
C PHE A 31 13.21 6.84 -8.77
N GLU A 32 14.12 5.94 -9.02
CA GLU A 32 15.19 6.09 -9.99
C GLU A 32 15.10 4.98 -11.03
N ARG A 33 15.26 5.35 -12.30
CA ARG A 33 15.25 4.42 -13.41
C ARG A 33 16.35 4.75 -14.40
N THR A 34 16.91 3.72 -15.00
CA THR A 34 17.82 3.86 -16.13
C THR A 34 17.03 3.80 -17.42
N VAL A 35 17.11 4.87 -18.19
CA VAL A 35 16.44 4.99 -19.48
C VAL A 35 17.37 4.51 -20.58
N VAL A 36 16.94 3.54 -21.36
CA VAL A 36 17.70 2.95 -22.47
C VAL A 36 16.89 2.98 -23.76
N THR A 37 17.55 3.07 -24.88
CA THR A 37 16.92 2.89 -26.20
C THR A 37 16.98 1.42 -26.62
N GLU A 38 16.12 1.03 -27.56
CA GLU A 38 16.14 -0.32 -28.10
C GLU A 38 17.54 -0.71 -28.60
N GLY A 39 18.00 -1.88 -28.24
CA GLY A 39 19.29 -2.43 -28.66
C GLY A 39 20.50 -1.97 -27.84
N MET A 40 20.36 -1.07 -26.88
CA MET A 40 21.47 -0.66 -25.99
C MET A 40 21.79 -1.71 -24.92
N VAL A 41 20.81 -2.49 -24.54
CA VAL A 41 20.93 -3.54 -23.51
C VAL A 41 20.43 -4.84 -24.10
N SER A 42 21.13 -5.96 -23.80
CA SER A 42 20.69 -7.27 -24.23
C SER A 42 19.34 -7.65 -23.65
N GLU A 43 18.55 -8.43 -24.39
CA GLU A 43 17.23 -8.91 -23.93
C GLU A 43 17.35 -9.68 -22.61
N GLU A 44 18.39 -10.51 -22.45
CA GLU A 44 18.65 -11.22 -21.20
C GLU A 44 18.78 -10.30 -19.99
N ARG A 45 19.47 -9.18 -20.16
CA ARG A 45 19.66 -8.19 -19.11
C ARG A 45 18.36 -7.41 -18.79
N LEU A 46 17.56 -7.15 -19.81
CA LEU A 46 16.25 -6.53 -19.63
C LEU A 46 15.28 -7.45 -18.86
N GLU A 47 15.35 -8.76 -19.13
CA GLU A 47 14.53 -9.74 -18.41
C GLU A 47 14.97 -9.93 -16.96
N GLU A 48 16.27 -9.88 -16.68
CA GLU A 48 16.80 -10.00 -15.32
C GLU A 48 16.53 -8.78 -14.44
N SER A 49 16.43 -7.60 -15.03
CA SER A 49 16.30 -6.32 -14.32
C SER A 49 15.17 -5.46 -14.88
N VAL A 50 14.00 -6.06 -15.07
CA VAL A 50 12.81 -5.39 -15.63
C VAL A 50 12.46 -4.09 -14.89
N ASP A 51 12.67 -4.08 -13.58
CA ASP A 51 12.35 -2.94 -12.73
C ASP A 51 13.35 -1.78 -12.77
N GLU A 52 14.56 -2.03 -13.31
CA GLU A 52 15.61 -1.01 -13.37
C GLU A 52 15.61 -0.19 -14.65
N TYR A 53 15.11 -0.76 -15.74
CA TYR A 53 15.21 -0.16 -17.06
C TYR A 53 13.86 0.29 -17.60
N ILE A 54 13.88 1.45 -18.23
CA ILE A 54 12.78 1.92 -19.07
C ILE A 54 13.30 1.96 -20.50
N VAL A 55 12.67 1.17 -21.36
CA VAL A 55 13.02 1.16 -22.80
C VAL A 55 12.22 2.25 -23.50
N LEU A 56 12.95 3.14 -24.19
CA LEU A 56 12.32 4.20 -24.99
C LEU A 56 11.82 3.64 -26.33
N ASN A 57 10.56 3.91 -26.61
CA ASN A 57 9.99 3.72 -27.93
C ASN A 57 9.99 5.06 -28.67
N ASP A 58 10.59 5.08 -29.87
CA ASP A 58 10.69 6.28 -30.71
C ASP A 58 11.37 7.50 -30.02
N GLY A 59 12.25 7.25 -29.06
CA GLY A 59 12.96 8.29 -28.32
C GLY A 59 12.09 9.09 -27.33
N LYS A 60 10.90 8.61 -27.03
CA LYS A 60 9.97 9.26 -26.10
C LYS A 60 9.81 8.45 -24.82
N LEU A 61 9.82 9.13 -23.70
CA LEU A 61 9.57 8.57 -22.39
C LEU A 61 8.14 8.88 -21.94
N GLU A 62 7.35 7.84 -21.72
CA GLU A 62 6.02 7.97 -21.13
C GLU A 62 6.11 8.03 -19.61
N LEU A 63 6.14 9.24 -19.06
CA LEU A 63 6.26 9.48 -17.62
C LEU A 63 5.05 8.93 -16.84
N GLU A 64 3.87 9.04 -17.42
CA GLU A 64 2.63 8.58 -16.79
C GLU A 64 2.65 7.08 -16.55
N ASP A 65 3.12 6.30 -17.51
CA ASP A 65 3.22 4.85 -17.35
C ASP A 65 4.24 4.45 -16.29
N ALA A 66 5.40 5.11 -16.26
CA ALA A 66 6.43 4.87 -15.26
C ALA A 66 5.93 5.18 -13.84
N VAL A 67 5.25 6.30 -13.65
CA VAL A 67 4.66 6.67 -12.36
C VAL A 67 3.55 5.69 -11.95
N ARG A 68 2.74 5.25 -12.90
CA ARG A 68 1.65 4.29 -12.65
C ARG A 68 2.19 2.94 -12.17
N GLU A 69 3.21 2.42 -12.82
CA GLU A 69 3.85 1.16 -12.43
C GLU A 69 4.40 1.22 -11.02
N GLU A 70 5.14 2.27 -10.70
CA GLU A 70 5.73 2.46 -9.39
C GLU A 70 4.67 2.69 -8.31
N LEU A 71 3.61 3.40 -8.65
CA LEU A 71 2.46 3.61 -7.77
C LEU A 71 1.78 2.29 -7.38
N LEU A 72 1.61 1.38 -8.33
CA LEU A 72 1.02 0.07 -8.07
C LEU A 72 1.87 -0.80 -7.14
N ILE A 73 3.18 -0.60 -7.16
CA ILE A 73 4.11 -1.33 -6.30
C ILE A 73 4.17 -0.73 -4.89
N ASP A 74 4.35 0.58 -4.81
CA ASP A 74 4.66 1.27 -3.55
C ASP A 74 3.45 1.79 -2.79
N PHE A 75 2.32 2.02 -3.46
CA PHE A 75 1.14 2.54 -2.78
C PHE A 75 0.64 1.56 -1.71
N PRO A 76 0.38 2.02 -0.49
CA PRO A 76 -0.08 1.14 0.57
C PRO A 76 -1.46 0.54 0.24
N ARG A 77 -1.58 -0.77 0.38
CA ARG A 77 -2.82 -1.49 0.14
C ARG A 77 -3.88 -1.26 1.21
N LYS A 78 -3.42 -0.83 2.38
CA LYS A 78 -4.29 -0.51 3.51
C LYS A 78 -4.09 0.93 3.92
N LEU A 79 -5.16 1.68 3.92
CA LEU A 79 -5.19 3.03 4.47
C LEU A 79 -5.79 2.96 5.87
N LEU A 80 -5.17 3.65 6.80
CA LEU A 80 -5.64 3.76 8.18
C LEU A 80 -5.78 5.23 8.54
N CYS A 81 -6.85 5.59 9.22
CA CYS A 81 -7.04 6.95 9.73
C CYS A 81 -6.04 7.28 10.84
N SER A 82 -5.61 6.26 11.59
CA SER A 82 -4.52 6.30 12.57
C SER A 82 -3.96 4.89 12.74
N GLU A 83 -2.71 4.79 13.21
CA GLU A 83 -2.09 3.48 13.48
C GLU A 83 -2.86 2.69 14.54
N ASP A 84 -3.44 3.39 15.50
CA ASP A 84 -4.19 2.82 16.63
C ASP A 84 -5.70 2.77 16.40
N CYS A 85 -6.14 2.86 15.14
CA CYS A 85 -7.57 2.83 14.83
C CYS A 85 -8.23 1.55 15.39
N PRO A 86 -9.20 1.68 16.32
CA PRO A 86 -9.84 0.52 16.95
C PRO A 86 -10.79 -0.24 16.03
N GLY A 87 -11.14 0.36 14.90
CA GLY A 87 -12.02 -0.23 13.90
C GLY A 87 -13.51 -0.12 14.25
N LEU A 88 -14.28 -1.00 13.64
CA LEU A 88 -15.72 -1.13 13.87
C LEU A 88 -16.02 -2.20 14.90
N CYS A 89 -17.12 -2.02 15.62
CA CYS A 89 -17.62 -3.09 16.49
C CYS A 89 -18.10 -4.29 15.64
N PRO A 90 -17.64 -5.51 15.90
CA PRO A 90 -18.06 -6.68 15.13
C PRO A 90 -19.54 -7.05 15.34
N LYS A 91 -20.19 -6.54 16.37
CA LYS A 91 -21.60 -6.81 16.66
C LYS A 91 -22.55 -5.77 16.09
N CYS A 92 -22.29 -4.48 16.38
CA CYS A 92 -23.21 -3.40 15.96
C CYS A 92 -22.71 -2.59 14.76
N GLY A 93 -21.44 -2.74 14.37
CA GLY A 93 -20.86 -2.01 13.23
C GLY A 93 -20.55 -0.54 13.48
N LYS A 94 -20.67 -0.05 14.70
CA LYS A 94 -20.35 1.35 15.03
C LYS A 94 -18.84 1.55 15.18
N PRO A 95 -18.30 2.70 14.74
CA PRO A 95 -16.89 3.01 14.94
C PRO A 95 -16.55 3.14 16.42
N LYS A 96 -15.59 2.35 16.89
CA LYS A 96 -15.14 2.36 18.29
C LYS A 96 -14.39 3.64 18.67
N LYS A 97 -13.84 4.36 17.71
CA LYS A 97 -13.12 5.61 17.97
C LYS A 97 -14.03 6.74 18.48
N HIS A 98 -15.32 6.66 18.25
CA HIS A 98 -16.30 7.62 18.73
C HIS A 98 -16.90 7.27 20.09
N GLY A 99 -16.41 6.21 20.71
CA GLY A 99 -16.85 5.75 22.01
C GLY A 99 -17.17 4.26 22.03
N ASP A 100 -17.36 3.74 23.23
CA ASP A 100 -17.74 2.35 23.43
C ASP A 100 -19.24 2.16 23.12
N CYS A 101 -19.56 1.17 22.30
CA CYS A 101 -20.95 0.85 21.95
C CYS A 101 -21.64 -0.01 23.03
N GLY A 102 -20.94 -0.43 24.08
CA GLY A 102 -21.46 -1.30 25.14
C GLY A 102 -21.60 -2.76 24.75
N CYS A 103 -21.25 -3.14 23.53
CA CYS A 103 -21.28 -4.54 23.11
C CYS A 103 -20.12 -5.33 23.71
N VAL A 104 -20.37 -6.55 24.17
CA VAL A 104 -19.35 -7.48 24.61
C VAL A 104 -18.73 -8.13 23.36
N THR A 105 -17.49 -7.76 23.06
CA THR A 105 -16.79 -8.21 21.84
C THR A 105 -15.79 -9.33 22.09
N LYS A 106 -15.47 -9.60 23.37
CA LYS A 106 -14.50 -10.64 23.76
C LYS A 106 -15.23 -11.93 24.13
N GLU A 107 -15.80 -12.58 23.15
CA GLU A 107 -16.20 -13.98 23.32
C GLU A 107 -15.03 -14.85 22.90
N ILE A 108 -14.59 -15.69 23.82
CA ILE A 108 -13.53 -16.66 23.54
C ILE A 108 -14.19 -17.85 22.85
N ASP A 109 -13.69 -18.20 21.68
CA ASP A 109 -14.13 -19.43 21.01
C ASP A 109 -13.95 -20.61 21.98
N PRO A 110 -15.01 -21.40 22.22
CA PRO A 110 -14.93 -22.57 23.14
C PRO A 110 -13.81 -23.54 22.81
N ARG A 111 -13.43 -23.62 21.52
CA ARG A 111 -12.32 -24.47 21.04
C ARG A 111 -10.96 -23.98 21.54
N LEU A 112 -10.84 -22.67 21.71
CA LEU A 112 -9.59 -22.01 22.13
C LEU A 112 -9.57 -21.71 23.65
N ALA A 113 -10.67 -21.97 24.36
CA ALA A 113 -10.77 -21.70 25.80
C ALA A 113 -9.70 -22.44 26.62
N VAL A 114 -9.29 -23.61 26.16
CA VAL A 114 -8.22 -24.39 26.80
C VAL A 114 -6.87 -23.68 26.75
N LEU A 115 -6.59 -22.92 25.66
CA LEU A 115 -5.36 -22.19 25.51
C LEU A 115 -5.26 -20.98 26.45
N LYS A 116 -6.38 -20.42 26.84
CA LYS A 116 -6.40 -19.34 27.83
C LYS A 116 -5.82 -19.77 29.17
N LYS A 117 -6.06 -21.01 29.59
CA LYS A 117 -5.51 -21.58 30.85
C LYS A 117 -3.98 -21.64 30.85
N LEU A 118 -3.36 -21.66 29.68
CA LEU A 118 -1.91 -21.65 29.54
C LEU A 118 -1.32 -20.22 29.66
N LEU A 119 -2.11 -19.19 29.33
CA LEU A 119 -1.71 -17.80 29.44
C LEU A 119 -1.88 -17.24 30.86
N ASP A 120 -2.82 -17.78 31.64
CA ASP A 120 -3.11 -17.34 33.02
C ASP A 120 -2.14 -17.95 34.07
N LYS A 121 -1.10 -18.62 33.61
CA LYS A 121 0.03 -19.07 34.42
C LYS A 121 1.16 -18.02 34.30
#